data_3df07dbae4c1ddc1b2b1deb13e393d45
#
_entry.id   3df07dbae4c1ddc1b2b1deb13e393d45
#
_cell.length_a   1.000
_cell.length_b   1.000
_cell.length_c   1.000
_cell.angle_alpha   90.00
_cell.angle_beta   90.00
_cell.angle_gamma   90.00
#
_symmetry.space_group_name_H-M   'P 1'
#
loop_
_entity.id
_entity.type
_entity.pdbx_description
1 polymer ?
#
loop_
_entity_poly.entity_id
_entity_poly.type
_entity_poly.pdbx_seq_one_letter_code
_entity_poly.pdbx_strand_id
1 'polypeptide(L)'
;MEDDIKRWTAKRKTALILDIIQGKTTVAEASRAYDLPPSEIEGWVEEGKKGMENALRSKPLEVKEQYERQLRELQEAYGEAMLELRARKN
;
A
#
# COMPACT_ATOMS: atom_id res chain seq x y z
N MET A 1 3.25 22.10 -1.89
CA MET A 1 2.06 22.48 -2.63
C MET A 1 0.95 21.50 -2.35
N GLU A 2 -0.25 22.05 -2.23
CA GLU A 2 -1.40 21.21 -1.90
C GLU A 2 -1.64 20.14 -2.94
N ASP A 3 -1.45 20.50 -4.20
CA ASP A 3 -1.69 19.54 -5.27
C ASP A 3 -0.76 18.34 -5.17
N ASP A 4 0.48 18.59 -4.81
CA ASP A 4 1.43 17.50 -4.65
C ASP A 4 1.05 16.59 -3.49
N ILE A 5 0.57 17.17 -2.41
CA ILE A 5 0.16 16.41 -1.25
C ILE A 5 -1.06 15.54 -1.56
N LYS A 6 -1.99 16.09 -2.34
CA LYS A 6 -3.22 15.38 -2.67
C LYS A 6 -3.08 14.44 -3.84
N ARG A 7 -1.97 14.54 -4.54
CA ARG A 7 -1.77 13.71 -5.71
C ARG A 7 -1.52 12.26 -5.29
N TRP A 8 -2.25 11.37 -5.91
CA TRP A 8 -2.09 9.96 -5.64
C TRP A 8 -1.18 9.33 -6.67
N THR A 9 0.09 9.29 -6.33
CA THR A 9 1.09 8.66 -7.19
C THR A 9 0.99 7.16 -7.07
N ALA A 10 1.61 6.46 -8.02
CA ALA A 10 1.64 5.00 -7.97
C ALA A 10 2.26 4.52 -6.66
N LYS A 11 3.26 5.22 -6.18
CA LYS A 11 3.92 4.85 -4.95
C LYS A 11 2.97 4.95 -3.76
N ARG A 12 2.24 6.06 -3.68
CA ARG A 12 1.30 6.25 -2.58
C ARG A 12 0.15 5.26 -2.65
N LYS A 13 -0.35 4.99 -3.86
CA LYS A 13 -1.41 4.00 -4.02
C LYS A 13 -0.95 2.63 -3.58
N THR A 14 0.25 2.27 -3.96
CA THR A 14 0.80 0.97 -3.60
C THR A 14 0.91 0.84 -2.09
N ALA A 15 1.41 1.87 -1.42
CA ALA A 15 1.54 1.83 0.03
C ALA A 15 0.19 1.63 0.70
N LEU A 16 -0.82 2.36 0.24
CA LEU A 16 -2.15 2.23 0.82
C LEU A 16 -2.74 0.85 0.56
N ILE A 17 -2.60 0.35 -0.65
CA ILE A 17 -3.12 -0.96 -1.01
C ILE A 17 -2.48 -2.04 -0.14
N LEU A 18 -1.19 -1.96 0.05
CA LEU A 18 -0.50 -2.94 0.87
C LEU A 18 -0.95 -2.89 2.33
N ASP A 19 -1.19 -1.69 2.84
CA ASP A 19 -1.72 -1.56 4.19
C ASP A 19 -3.08 -2.24 4.32
N ILE A 20 -3.91 -2.07 3.31
CA ILE A 20 -5.24 -2.70 3.34
C ILE A 20 -5.12 -4.22 3.25
N ILE A 21 -4.28 -4.70 2.36
CA ILE A 21 -4.10 -6.14 2.18
C ILE A 21 -3.55 -6.78 3.45
N GLN A 22 -2.68 -6.07 4.15
CA GLN A 22 -2.09 -6.59 5.37
C GLN A 22 -3.00 -6.42 6.59
N GLY A 23 -4.13 -5.77 6.42
CA GLY A 23 -5.06 -5.60 7.52
C GLY A 23 -4.74 -4.46 8.46
N LYS A 24 -3.83 -3.59 8.06
CA LYS A 24 -3.48 -2.44 8.90
C LYS A 24 -4.54 -1.35 8.86
N THR A 25 -5.27 -1.29 7.78
CA THR A 25 -6.37 -0.35 7.64
C THR A 25 -7.44 -1.01 6.76
N THR A 26 -8.60 -0.37 6.66
CA THR A 26 -9.67 -0.88 5.82
C THR A 26 -10.01 0.13 4.75
N VAL A 27 -10.76 -0.33 3.74
CA VAL A 27 -11.22 0.57 2.70
C VAL A 27 -12.05 1.72 3.30
N ALA A 28 -12.90 1.39 4.27
CA ALA A 28 -13.74 2.41 4.90
C ALA A 28 -12.91 3.44 5.64
N GLU A 29 -11.92 2.99 6.38
CA GLU A 29 -11.06 3.91 7.12
C GLU A 29 -10.24 4.78 6.19
N ALA A 30 -9.69 4.17 5.14
CA ALA A 30 -8.91 4.91 4.18
C ALA A 30 -9.77 5.93 3.44
N SER A 31 -10.99 5.55 3.12
CA SER A 31 -11.92 6.44 2.44
C SER A 31 -12.15 7.70 3.29
N ARG A 32 -12.35 7.52 4.57
CA ARG A 32 -12.57 8.67 5.46
C ARG A 32 -11.30 9.48 5.66
N ALA A 33 -10.18 8.79 5.83
CA ALA A 33 -8.93 9.47 6.12
C ALA A 33 -8.45 10.32 4.96
N TYR A 34 -8.65 9.85 3.75
CA TYR A 34 -8.12 10.52 2.57
C TYR A 34 -9.19 11.18 1.72
N ASP A 35 -10.43 11.13 2.18
CA ASP A 35 -11.54 11.76 1.48
C ASP A 35 -11.67 11.24 0.04
N LEU A 36 -11.67 9.93 -0.09
CA LEU A 36 -11.79 9.26 -1.38
C LEU A 36 -13.01 8.36 -1.38
N PRO A 37 -13.65 8.18 -2.53
CA PRO A 37 -14.76 7.22 -2.62
C PRO A 37 -14.24 5.80 -2.36
N PRO A 38 -14.98 5.00 -1.59
CA PRO A 38 -14.54 3.63 -1.35
C PRO A 38 -14.35 2.82 -2.63
N SER A 39 -15.18 3.08 -3.64
CA SER A 39 -15.08 2.34 -4.89
C SER A 39 -13.75 2.57 -5.58
N GLU A 40 -13.22 3.78 -5.46
CA GLU A 40 -11.93 4.09 -6.06
C GLU A 40 -10.82 3.30 -5.40
N ILE A 41 -10.86 3.25 -4.07
CA ILE A 41 -9.85 2.51 -3.33
C ILE A 41 -9.98 1.01 -3.60
N GLU A 42 -11.19 0.52 -3.68
CA GLU A 42 -11.40 -0.89 -4.01
C GLU A 42 -10.86 -1.23 -5.38
N GLY A 43 -11.01 -0.32 -6.34
CA GLY A 43 -10.45 -0.51 -7.65
C GLY A 43 -8.95 -0.63 -7.63
N TRP A 44 -8.31 0.24 -6.83
CA TRP A 44 -6.86 0.18 -6.68
C TRP A 44 -6.41 -1.16 -6.09
N VAL A 45 -7.14 -1.64 -5.08
CA VAL A 45 -6.80 -2.91 -4.44
C VAL A 45 -6.88 -4.05 -5.46
N GLU A 46 -7.95 -4.06 -6.24
CA GLU A 46 -8.12 -5.10 -7.26
C GLU A 46 -7.01 -5.06 -8.30
N GLU A 47 -6.68 -3.86 -8.77
CA GLU A 47 -5.61 -3.72 -9.75
C GLU A 47 -4.28 -4.15 -9.17
N GLY A 48 -4.04 -3.80 -7.92
CA GLY A 48 -2.81 -4.18 -7.25
C GLY A 48 -2.69 -5.69 -7.12
N LYS A 49 -3.78 -6.34 -6.73
CA LYS A 49 -3.77 -7.79 -6.62
C LYS A 49 -3.51 -8.47 -7.96
N LYS A 50 -4.14 -7.97 -9.00
CA LYS A 50 -3.94 -8.54 -10.32
C LYS A 50 -2.51 -8.38 -10.79
N GLY A 51 -1.94 -7.20 -10.56
CA GLY A 51 -0.57 -6.95 -10.96
C GLY A 51 0.39 -7.87 -10.23
N MET A 52 0.17 -8.03 -8.93
CA MET A 52 1.01 -8.90 -8.12
C MET A 52 0.89 -10.35 -8.58
N GLU A 53 -0.33 -10.78 -8.84
CA GLU A 53 -0.56 -12.14 -9.30
C GLU A 53 0.13 -12.41 -10.63
N ASN A 54 0.01 -11.48 -11.57
CA ASN A 54 0.65 -11.63 -12.86
C ASN A 54 2.16 -11.68 -12.74
N ALA A 55 2.71 -10.81 -11.92
CA ALA A 55 4.16 -10.76 -11.74
C ALA A 55 4.68 -12.05 -11.10
N LEU A 56 3.98 -12.53 -10.10
CA LEU A 56 4.40 -13.75 -9.41
C LEU A 56 4.27 -14.97 -10.31
N ARG A 57 3.30 -14.94 -11.21
CA ARG A 57 3.13 -16.05 -12.16
C ARG A 57 4.31 -16.12 -13.11
N SER A 58 4.85 -14.97 -13.50
CA SER A 58 5.96 -14.93 -14.46
C SER A 58 7.27 -15.36 -13.83
N LYS A 59 7.63 -14.76 -12.69
CA LYS A 59 8.90 -15.04 -12.03
C LYS A 59 8.69 -15.00 -10.52
N PRO A 60 8.16 -16.08 -9.96
CA PRO A 60 7.67 -16.04 -8.58
C PRO A 60 8.71 -15.65 -7.55
N LEU A 61 9.90 -16.23 -7.61
CA LEU A 61 10.88 -16.00 -6.56
C LEU A 61 11.49 -14.61 -6.64
N GLU A 62 11.89 -14.24 -7.86
CA GLU A 62 12.48 -12.91 -8.07
C GLU A 62 11.53 -11.80 -7.70
N VAL A 63 10.30 -11.94 -8.16
CA VAL A 63 9.31 -10.91 -7.95
C VAL A 63 8.93 -10.83 -6.49
N LYS A 64 8.83 -11.97 -5.83
CA LYS A 64 8.52 -11.97 -4.41
C LYS A 64 9.56 -11.19 -3.62
N GLU A 65 10.84 -11.43 -3.92
CA GLU A 65 11.91 -10.72 -3.23
C GLU A 65 11.85 -9.23 -3.50
N GLN A 66 11.56 -8.86 -4.74
CA GLN A 66 11.43 -7.46 -5.10
C GLN A 66 10.29 -6.79 -4.36
N TYR A 67 9.17 -7.48 -4.27
CA TYR A 67 8.02 -6.93 -3.56
C TYR A 67 8.29 -6.76 -2.08
N GLU A 68 8.96 -7.74 -1.49
CA GLU A 68 9.27 -7.63 -0.08
C GLU A 68 10.22 -6.48 0.20
N ARG A 69 11.20 -6.30 -0.66
CA ARG A 69 12.13 -5.18 -0.51
C ARG A 69 11.41 -3.86 -0.72
N GLN A 70 10.58 -3.79 -1.75
CA GLN A 70 9.84 -2.58 -2.05
C GLN A 70 8.88 -2.22 -0.92
N LEU A 71 8.22 -3.22 -0.37
CA LEU A 71 7.32 -3.01 0.74
C LEU A 71 8.05 -2.44 1.94
N ARG A 72 9.20 -2.99 2.24
CA ARG A 72 10.00 -2.51 3.36
C ARG A 72 10.40 -1.07 3.17
N GLU A 73 10.85 -0.73 1.96
CA GLU A 73 11.24 0.64 1.66
C GLU A 73 10.07 1.60 1.77
N LEU A 74 8.93 1.18 1.28
CA LEU A 74 7.74 2.02 1.33
C LEU A 74 7.29 2.24 2.76
N GLN A 75 7.34 1.21 3.57
CA GLN A 75 6.95 1.33 4.96
C GLN A 75 7.88 2.27 5.71
N GLU A 76 9.17 2.19 5.43
CA GLU A 76 10.13 3.09 6.07
C GLU A 76 9.91 4.54 5.67
N ALA A 77 9.69 4.77 4.38
CA ALA A 77 9.50 6.13 3.89
C ALA A 77 8.13 6.69 4.27
N TYR A 78 7.14 5.83 4.31
CA TYR A 78 5.75 6.25 4.47
C TYR A 78 5.35 6.44 5.92
N GLY A 79 5.78 5.55 6.79
CA GLY A 79 5.31 5.59 8.15
C GLY A 79 6.30 5.04 9.15
N GLU A 80 7.42 5.73 9.28
CA GLU A 80 8.39 5.32 10.28
C GLU A 80 7.76 5.28 11.67
N ALA A 81 6.88 6.25 11.94
CA ALA A 81 6.20 6.28 13.22
C ALA A 81 5.31 5.05 13.39
N MET A 82 4.70 4.59 12.33
CA MET A 82 3.87 3.38 12.41
C MET A 82 4.70 2.16 12.72
N LEU A 83 5.87 2.08 12.15
CA LEU A 83 6.77 0.97 12.44
C LEU A 83 7.19 0.97 13.90
N GLU A 84 7.47 2.15 14.43
CA GLU A 84 7.82 2.26 15.84
C GLU A 84 6.69 1.83 16.75
N LEU A 85 5.49 2.25 16.41
CA LEU A 85 4.34 1.86 17.21
C LEU A 85 4.15 0.36 17.23
N ARG A 86 4.37 -0.29 16.09
CA ARG A 86 4.24 -1.73 16.02
C ARG A 86 5.31 -2.42 16.86
N ALA A 87 6.51 -1.92 16.80
CA ALA A 87 7.59 -2.49 17.58
C ALA A 87 7.28 -2.40 19.07
N ARG A 88 6.68 -1.31 19.50
CA ARG A 88 6.34 -1.15 20.89
C ARG A 88 5.27 -2.10 21.36
N LYS A 89 4.38 -2.46 20.46
CA LYS A 89 3.32 -3.38 20.81
C LYS A 89 3.84 -4.75 21.12
N ASN A 90 4.92 -5.09 20.54
CA ASN A 90 5.53 -6.39 20.80
C ASN A 90 6.37 -6.32 22.05
#